data_8873a4ebea473dadfe4a364bf15b126a
#
_entry.id   8873a4ebea473dadfe4a364bf15b126a
#
_cell.length_a   1.000
_cell.length_b   1.000
_cell.length_c   1.000
_cell.angle_alpha   90.00
_cell.angle_beta   90.00
_cell.angle_gamma   90.00
#
_symmetry.space_group_name_H-M   'P 1'
#
loop_
_entity.id
_entity.type
_entity.pdbx_description
1 polymer ?
#
loop_
_entity_poly.entity_id
_entity_poly.type
_entity_poly.pdbx_seq_one_letter_code
_entity_poly.pdbx_strand_id
1 'polypeptide(L)'
;MERQGGGVFVNTASTAGISVPEHPMISYQAGKAGLIQFSHGVALEYARKNIRSNCVIPGKIKTPMTEVRQTEGSSADDLQSIYDRRARSVPLGRMGEAWDVGYAALYLASDEARYVTATEILVDGGLTANCC
;
A
#
# COMPACT_ATOMS: atom_id res chain seq x y z
N MET A 1 -14.24 6.16 -18.34
CA MET A 1 -13.48 7.37 -17.98
C MET A 1 -13.32 8.32 -19.16
N GLU A 2 -12.74 7.95 -20.30
CA GLU A 2 -12.59 8.87 -21.44
C GLU A 2 -13.91 9.50 -21.89
N ARG A 3 -14.99 8.72 -22.07
CA ARG A 3 -16.30 9.24 -22.50
C ARG A 3 -16.96 10.21 -21.51
N GLN A 4 -16.56 10.20 -20.26
CA GLN A 4 -17.10 11.07 -19.20
C GLN A 4 -16.17 12.27 -18.89
N GLY A 5 -15.07 12.43 -19.62
CA GLY A 5 -14.16 13.56 -19.49
C GLY A 5 -13.08 13.42 -18.43
N GLY A 6 -12.87 12.23 -17.87
CA GLY A 6 -11.81 11.98 -16.91
C GLY A 6 -12.11 10.89 -15.90
N GLY A 7 -11.20 10.70 -14.97
CA GLY A 7 -11.35 9.72 -13.89
C GLY A 7 -10.07 9.51 -13.08
N VAL A 8 -10.18 8.67 -12.05
CA VAL A 8 -9.06 8.39 -11.16
C VAL A 8 -8.96 6.89 -10.90
N PHE A 9 -7.75 6.36 -11.04
CA PHE A 9 -7.36 5.07 -10.50
C PHE A 9 -6.56 5.28 -9.21
N VAL A 10 -6.96 4.59 -8.15
CA VAL A 10 -6.18 4.47 -6.92
C VAL A 10 -5.91 2.98 -6.69
N ASN A 11 -4.68 2.58 -6.89
CA ASN A 11 -4.26 1.20 -6.80
C ASN A 11 -3.62 0.91 -5.44
N THR A 12 -4.05 -0.14 -4.75
CA THR A 12 -3.44 -0.56 -3.49
C THR A 12 -2.33 -1.56 -3.78
N ALA A 13 -1.09 -1.07 -3.80
CA ALA A 13 0.10 -1.90 -3.94
C ALA A 13 0.57 -2.47 -2.57
N SER A 14 1.85 -2.48 -2.29
CA SER A 14 2.44 -2.93 -1.02
C SER A 14 3.91 -2.53 -0.97
N THR A 15 4.47 -2.33 0.22
CA THR A 15 5.92 -2.22 0.42
C THR A 15 6.67 -3.44 -0.13
N ALA A 16 6.04 -4.62 -0.18
CA ALA A 16 6.60 -5.81 -0.82
C ALA A 16 6.80 -5.68 -2.35
N GLY A 17 6.17 -4.69 -3.00
CA GLY A 17 6.39 -4.38 -4.42
C GLY A 17 7.62 -3.51 -4.68
N ILE A 18 8.20 -2.89 -3.64
CA ILE A 18 9.34 -1.98 -3.73
C ILE A 18 10.53 -2.41 -2.87
N SER A 19 10.35 -3.41 -2.01
CA SER A 19 11.37 -3.96 -1.13
C SER A 19 11.19 -5.46 -0.95
N VAL A 20 12.25 -6.14 -0.51
CA VAL A 20 12.18 -7.57 -0.17
C VAL A 20 11.93 -7.72 1.32
N PRO A 21 10.79 -8.29 1.75
CA PRO A 21 10.52 -8.54 3.16
C PRO A 21 11.40 -9.68 3.70
N GLU A 22 11.53 -9.75 5.02
CA GLU A 22 12.27 -10.80 5.73
C GLU A 22 11.87 -12.23 5.28
N HIS A 23 10.57 -12.42 5.04
CA HIS A 23 10.04 -13.65 4.46
C HIS A 23 9.55 -13.39 3.04
N PRO A 24 10.33 -13.76 2.01
CA PRO A 24 9.98 -13.50 0.61
C PRO A 24 8.66 -14.18 0.20
N MET A 25 7.85 -13.43 -0.54
CA MET A 25 6.59 -13.88 -1.14
C MET A 25 6.65 -13.57 -2.64
N ILE A 26 7.40 -14.37 -3.39
CA ILE A 26 7.85 -14.07 -4.77
C ILE A 26 6.70 -13.66 -5.68
N SER A 27 5.62 -14.44 -5.75
CA SER A 27 4.46 -14.15 -6.61
C SER A 27 3.73 -12.87 -6.19
N TYR A 28 3.58 -12.64 -4.88
CA TYR A 28 2.95 -11.44 -4.34
C TYR A 28 3.81 -10.20 -4.62
N GLN A 29 5.11 -10.28 -4.41
CA GLN A 29 6.05 -9.20 -4.71
C GLN A 29 6.01 -8.84 -6.20
N ALA A 30 6.10 -9.84 -7.08
CA ALA A 30 6.02 -9.63 -8.53
C ALA A 30 4.70 -8.97 -8.94
N GLY A 31 3.56 -9.43 -8.39
CA GLY A 31 2.25 -8.86 -8.67
C GLY A 31 2.13 -7.42 -8.17
N LYS A 32 2.65 -7.09 -6.97
CA LYS A 32 2.59 -5.73 -6.43
C LYS A 32 3.56 -4.77 -7.12
N ALA A 33 4.75 -5.21 -7.53
CA ALA A 33 5.65 -4.44 -8.38
C ALA A 33 5.04 -4.18 -9.77
N GLY A 34 4.44 -5.20 -10.37
CA GLY A 34 3.73 -5.07 -11.64
C GLY A 34 2.55 -4.09 -11.57
N LEU A 35 1.80 -4.07 -10.46
CA LEU A 35 0.70 -3.12 -10.24
C LEU A 35 1.19 -1.67 -10.16
N ILE A 36 2.33 -1.42 -9.53
CA ILE A 36 2.93 -0.09 -9.48
C ILE A 36 3.27 0.36 -10.91
N GLN A 37 3.98 -0.48 -11.66
CA GLN A 37 4.37 -0.16 -13.02
C GLN A 37 3.17 -0.02 -13.97
N PHE A 38 2.14 -0.85 -13.81
CA PHE A 38 0.86 -0.68 -14.51
C PHE A 38 0.23 0.68 -14.24
N SER A 39 0.22 1.10 -12.96
CA SER A 39 -0.33 2.40 -12.55
C SER A 39 0.39 3.57 -13.23
N HIS A 40 1.72 3.51 -13.34
CA HIS A 40 2.52 4.51 -14.06
C HIS A 40 2.19 4.53 -15.56
N GLY A 41 2.10 3.35 -16.18
CA GLY A 41 1.73 3.23 -17.59
C GLY A 41 0.38 3.87 -17.89
N VAL A 42 -0.65 3.56 -17.08
CA VAL A 42 -1.99 4.17 -17.19
C VAL A 42 -1.93 5.69 -16.98
N ALA A 43 -1.19 6.15 -15.99
CA ALA A 43 -1.05 7.57 -15.69
C ALA A 43 -0.51 8.36 -16.89
N LEU A 44 0.55 7.86 -17.53
CA LEU A 44 1.20 8.54 -18.63
C LEU A 44 0.40 8.45 -19.95
N GLU A 45 -0.16 7.28 -20.25
CA GLU A 45 -0.94 7.03 -21.46
C GLU A 45 -2.20 7.90 -21.51
N TYR A 46 -2.87 8.09 -20.35
CA TYR A 46 -4.18 8.74 -20.28
C TYR A 46 -4.15 10.12 -19.62
N ALA A 47 -2.97 10.68 -19.33
CA ALA A 47 -2.83 12.01 -18.71
C ALA A 47 -3.59 13.10 -19.46
N ARG A 48 -3.44 13.15 -20.78
CA ARG A 48 -4.12 14.16 -21.65
C ARG A 48 -5.62 13.99 -21.75
N LYS A 49 -6.15 12.86 -21.23
CA LYS A 49 -7.59 12.57 -21.16
C LYS A 49 -8.17 12.84 -19.77
N ASN A 50 -7.43 13.59 -18.96
CA ASN A 50 -7.81 13.92 -17.58
C ASN A 50 -8.06 12.65 -16.72
N ILE A 51 -7.26 11.61 -16.94
CA ILE A 51 -7.29 10.38 -16.14
C ILE A 51 -6.00 10.32 -15.32
N ARG A 52 -6.14 10.25 -14.01
CA ARG A 52 -5.04 10.11 -13.06
C ARG A 52 -4.93 8.64 -12.59
N SER A 53 -3.73 8.19 -12.33
CA SER A 53 -3.49 6.87 -11.76
C SER A 53 -2.34 6.93 -10.77
N ASN A 54 -2.61 6.50 -9.54
CA ASN A 54 -1.66 6.56 -8.43
C ASN A 54 -1.73 5.27 -7.61
N CYS A 55 -0.70 5.03 -6.80
CA CYS A 55 -0.65 3.93 -5.86
C CYS A 55 -0.65 4.43 -4.41
N VAL A 56 -1.35 3.73 -3.52
CA VAL A 56 -1.03 3.70 -2.10
C VAL A 56 -0.19 2.46 -1.82
N ILE A 57 0.85 2.61 -1.01
CA ILE A 57 1.81 1.53 -0.69
C ILE A 57 1.78 1.27 0.82
N PRO A 58 0.89 0.38 1.29
CA PRO A 58 0.80 0.04 2.69
C PRO A 58 2.01 -0.78 3.17
N GLY A 59 2.45 -0.51 4.40
CA GLY A 59 3.41 -1.32 5.13
C GLY A 59 2.74 -2.38 6.01
N LYS A 60 3.08 -2.39 7.30
CA LYS A 60 2.50 -3.30 8.30
C LYS A 60 1.19 -2.74 8.83
N ILE A 61 0.08 -3.18 8.25
CA ILE A 61 -1.28 -2.75 8.60
C ILE A 61 -2.02 -3.89 9.32
N LYS A 62 -2.76 -3.55 10.38
CA LYS A 62 -3.69 -4.48 11.05
C LYS A 62 -4.91 -4.69 10.14
N THR A 63 -5.15 -5.94 9.75
CA THR A 63 -6.30 -6.33 8.92
C THR A 63 -6.73 -7.74 9.28
N PRO A 64 -7.98 -8.12 9.03
CA PRO A 64 -8.44 -9.51 9.23
C PRO A 64 -7.59 -10.54 8.48
N MET A 65 -7.10 -10.22 7.29
CA MET A 65 -6.19 -11.09 6.54
C MET A 65 -4.86 -11.32 7.29
N THR A 66 -4.37 -10.33 8.02
CA THR A 66 -3.17 -10.46 8.85
C THR A 66 -3.44 -11.37 10.03
N GLU A 67 -4.64 -11.31 10.61
CA GLU A 67 -5.07 -12.16 11.70
C GLU A 67 -5.21 -13.62 11.26
N VAL A 68 -5.97 -13.88 10.22
CA VAL A 68 -6.22 -15.25 9.70
C VAL A 68 -4.92 -15.97 9.33
N ARG A 69 -3.98 -15.30 8.65
CA ARG A 69 -2.69 -15.90 8.27
C ARG A 69 -1.80 -16.27 9.45
N GLN A 70 -2.05 -15.68 10.60
CA GLN A 70 -1.22 -15.87 11.79
C GLN A 70 -1.89 -16.74 12.85
N THR A 71 -3.22 -16.96 12.74
CA THR A 71 -4.00 -17.78 13.68
C THR A 71 -4.15 -19.23 13.28
N GLU A 72 -3.77 -19.65 12.09
CA GLU A 72 -3.76 -21.07 11.75
C GLU A 72 -2.78 -21.80 12.67
N GLY A 73 -3.30 -22.22 13.84
CA GLY A 73 -2.56 -22.99 14.86
C GLY A 73 -1.98 -22.19 16.02
N SER A 74 -2.28 -20.88 16.17
CA SER A 74 -1.74 -20.02 17.22
C SER A 74 -2.77 -19.60 18.27
N SER A 75 -2.36 -19.42 19.52
CA SER A 75 -3.20 -18.90 20.61
C SER A 75 -3.39 -17.37 20.52
N ALA A 76 -4.31 -16.81 21.30
CA ALA A 76 -4.50 -15.35 21.39
C ALA A 76 -3.24 -14.61 21.90
N ASP A 77 -2.50 -15.23 22.81
CA ASP A 77 -1.23 -14.69 23.33
C ASP A 77 -0.12 -14.66 22.25
N ASP A 78 -0.15 -15.64 21.35
CA ASP A 78 0.75 -15.67 20.19
C ASP A 78 0.48 -14.50 19.23
N LEU A 79 -0.79 -14.14 19.03
CA LEU A 79 -1.18 -13.01 18.19
C LEU A 79 -0.66 -11.67 18.71
N GLN A 80 -0.79 -11.41 20.00
CA GLN A 80 -0.30 -10.17 20.60
C GLN A 80 1.22 -10.08 20.46
N SER A 81 1.94 -11.17 20.70
CA SER A 81 3.39 -11.22 20.55
C SER A 81 3.83 -10.94 19.10
N ILE A 82 3.07 -11.43 18.13
CA ILE A 82 3.30 -11.18 16.70
C ILE A 82 3.09 -9.71 16.38
N TYR A 83 2.00 -9.10 16.86
CA TYR A 83 1.74 -7.68 16.65
C TYR A 83 2.82 -6.81 17.28
N ASP A 84 3.27 -7.12 18.49
CA ASP A 84 4.31 -6.37 19.19
C ASP A 84 5.66 -6.47 18.45
N ARG A 85 6.00 -7.64 17.93
CA ARG A 85 7.19 -7.82 17.11
C ARG A 85 7.11 -7.02 15.81
N ARG A 86 5.94 -7.03 15.13
CA ARG A 86 5.71 -6.25 13.92
C ARG A 86 5.75 -4.75 14.17
N ALA A 87 5.16 -4.29 15.27
CA ALA A 87 5.18 -2.89 15.67
C ALA A 87 6.60 -2.37 15.93
N ARG A 88 7.43 -3.18 16.63
CA ARG A 88 8.83 -2.83 16.91
C ARG A 88 9.70 -2.61 15.67
N SER A 89 9.34 -3.22 14.54
CA SER A 89 10.08 -3.04 13.29
C SER A 89 9.63 -1.80 12.48
N VAL A 90 8.58 -1.11 12.92
CA VAL A 90 8.09 0.12 12.29
C VAL A 90 8.66 1.31 13.06
N PRO A 91 9.30 2.30 12.41
CA PRO A 91 9.86 3.47 13.10
C PRO A 91 8.87 4.24 13.96
N LEU A 92 7.58 4.33 13.56
CA LEU A 92 6.53 4.91 14.40
C LEU A 92 6.16 4.07 15.64
N GLY A 93 6.77 2.89 15.86
CA GLY A 93 6.57 2.03 17.02
C GLY A 93 5.20 1.33 17.07
N ARG A 94 4.39 1.43 16.03
CA ARG A 94 3.08 0.80 15.93
C ARG A 94 2.79 0.33 14.50
N MET A 95 1.90 -0.65 14.37
CA MET A 95 1.31 -0.98 13.08
C MET A 95 0.29 0.10 12.69
N GLY A 96 0.09 0.29 11.39
CA GLY A 96 -0.99 1.11 10.85
C GLY A 96 -2.34 0.38 10.94
N GLU A 97 -3.41 1.15 10.74
CA GLU A 97 -4.78 0.66 10.64
C GLU A 97 -5.29 0.80 9.19
N ALA A 98 -6.39 0.12 8.87
CA ALA A 98 -6.97 0.16 7.54
C ALA A 98 -7.33 1.60 7.10
N TRP A 99 -7.78 2.44 8.04
CA TRP A 99 -8.12 3.84 7.77
C TRP A 99 -6.91 4.72 7.45
N ASP A 100 -5.71 4.41 7.95
CA ASP A 100 -4.50 5.14 7.56
C ASP A 100 -4.28 5.03 6.03
N VAL A 101 -4.54 3.84 5.48
CA VAL A 101 -4.50 3.59 4.02
C VAL A 101 -5.69 4.23 3.31
N GLY A 102 -6.88 4.16 3.92
CA GLY A 102 -8.12 4.73 3.41
C GLY A 102 -8.04 6.23 3.20
N TYR A 103 -7.45 6.98 4.14
CA TYR A 103 -7.28 8.43 4.02
C TYR A 103 -6.30 8.83 2.90
N ALA A 104 -5.22 8.09 2.71
CA ALA A 104 -4.32 8.31 1.59
C ALA A 104 -5.02 8.04 0.24
N ALA A 105 -5.82 6.99 0.17
CA ALA A 105 -6.61 6.67 -1.02
C ALA A 105 -7.68 7.73 -1.28
N LEU A 106 -8.36 8.23 -0.24
CA LEU A 106 -9.35 9.30 -0.34
C LEU A 106 -8.72 10.59 -0.89
N TYR A 107 -7.56 10.99 -0.38
CA TYR A 107 -6.82 12.14 -0.91
C TYR A 107 -6.53 11.95 -2.40
N LEU A 108 -5.97 10.82 -2.80
CA LEU A 108 -5.64 10.56 -4.20
C LEU A 108 -6.87 10.52 -5.12
N ALA A 109 -8.03 10.12 -4.58
CA ALA A 109 -9.30 10.06 -5.33
C ALA A 109 -9.96 11.42 -5.47
N SER A 110 -9.65 12.38 -4.60
CA SER A 110 -10.30 13.68 -4.51
C SER A 110 -9.72 14.72 -5.49
N ASP A 111 -10.37 15.87 -5.57
CA ASP A 111 -9.94 17.00 -6.39
C ASP A 111 -8.72 17.73 -5.80
N GLU A 112 -8.42 17.55 -4.50
CA GLU A 112 -7.21 18.06 -3.86
C GLU A 112 -5.95 17.46 -4.51
N ALA A 113 -6.06 16.24 -5.07
CA ALA A 113 -4.98 15.57 -5.79
C ALA A 113 -5.02 15.80 -7.31
N ARG A 114 -5.72 16.84 -7.79
CA ARG A 114 -5.92 17.09 -9.25
C ARG A 114 -4.62 17.23 -10.06
N TYR A 115 -3.51 17.53 -9.42
CA TYR A 115 -2.19 17.65 -10.06
C TYR A 115 -1.24 16.52 -9.65
N VAL A 116 -1.79 15.40 -9.10
CA VAL A 116 -1.05 14.23 -8.63
C VAL A 116 -1.40 13.03 -9.50
N THR A 117 -0.43 12.55 -10.28
CA THR A 117 -0.54 11.34 -11.10
C THR A 117 0.82 10.65 -11.22
N ALA A 118 0.85 9.37 -11.50
CA ALA A 118 2.06 8.54 -11.58
C ALA A 118 2.91 8.60 -10.30
N THR A 119 2.26 8.58 -9.13
CA THR A 119 2.95 8.62 -7.83
C THR A 119 2.57 7.47 -6.93
N GLU A 120 3.44 7.22 -5.95
CA GLU A 120 3.21 6.32 -4.83
C GLU A 120 3.16 7.09 -3.52
N ILE A 121 2.12 6.85 -2.72
CA ILE A 121 2.07 7.28 -1.33
C ILE A 121 2.40 6.11 -0.42
N LEU A 122 3.52 6.19 0.26
CA LEU A 122 3.91 5.24 1.30
C LEU A 122 3.07 5.47 2.56
N VAL A 123 2.41 4.40 3.02
CA VAL A 123 1.62 4.39 4.27
C VAL A 123 2.17 3.27 5.13
N ASP A 124 3.39 3.44 5.63
CA ASP A 124 4.20 2.37 6.19
C ASP A 124 4.86 2.70 7.54
N GLY A 125 4.59 3.89 8.09
CA GLY A 125 5.18 4.34 9.35
C GLY A 125 6.70 4.51 9.32
N GLY A 126 7.27 4.72 8.14
CA GLY A 126 8.71 4.87 7.91
C GLY A 126 9.43 3.54 7.68
N LEU A 127 8.71 2.42 7.54
CA LEU A 127 9.29 1.08 7.43
C LEU A 127 10.32 0.97 6.30
N THR A 128 10.01 1.51 5.12
CA THR A 128 10.91 1.42 3.94
C THR A 128 12.02 2.47 3.92
N ALA A 129 11.91 3.50 4.73
CA ALA A 129 12.95 4.52 4.89
C ALA A 129 14.01 4.13 5.94
N ASN A 130 13.78 3.07 6.70
CA ASN A 130 14.70 2.59 7.72
C ASN A 130 15.82 1.79 7.06
N CYS A 131 17.04 2.31 7.14
CA CYS A 131 18.26 1.73 6.55
C CYS A 131 19.07 0.88 7.55
N CYS A 132 18.50 0.54 8.73
CA CYS A 132 19.20 -0.21 9.78
C CYS A 132 18.80 -1.65 9.81
#